data_c8792975db719ff1fafdcbed3099d1aa
#
_entry.id   c8792975db719ff1fafdcbed3099d1aa
#
_cell.length_a   1.000
_cell.length_b   1.000
_cell.length_c   1.000
_cell.angle_alpha   90.00
_cell.angle_beta   90.00
_cell.angle_gamma   90.00
#
_symmetry.space_group_name_H-M   'P 1'
#
loop_
_entity.id
_entity.type
_entity.pdbx_description
1 polymer ?
#
loop_
_entity_poly.entity_id
_entity_poly.type
_entity_poly.pdbx_seq_one_letter_code
_entity_poly.pdbx_strand_id
1 'polypeptide(L)'
;MMTQTLNLVTTKDDEQVAVWKIVDNTKGETKSDTPTTNTLAIKAQNIFLTHGTFSDKQTCLKIAEYLARLGHHCYIMEWRGHGASSIPKEKFNFETVATYDYEATFRYLFEELKLDNLHCVTHSGGGVGLTMFLIQHPCYIDKINSASMFACQAYGAAINPINHTKILVAKLFT
;
A
#
# COMPACT_ATOMS: atom_id res chain seq x y z
N MET A 1 11.09 -17.57 9.04
CA MET A 1 9.65 -17.92 9.07
C MET A 1 8.87 -16.67 8.71
N MET A 2 7.98 -16.78 7.70
CA MET A 2 7.14 -15.66 7.26
C MET A 2 6.19 -15.24 8.39
N THR A 3 6.17 -13.96 8.72
CA THR A 3 5.31 -13.38 9.75
C THR A 3 4.43 -12.31 9.13
N GLN A 4 3.14 -12.33 9.48
CA GLN A 4 2.15 -11.31 9.10
C GLN A 4 1.60 -10.70 10.39
N THR A 5 1.80 -9.42 10.58
CA THR A 5 1.31 -8.67 11.76
C THR A 5 0.33 -7.62 11.32
N LEU A 6 -0.87 -7.64 11.89
CA LEU A 6 -1.89 -6.62 11.68
C LEU A 6 -1.67 -5.44 12.63
N ASN A 7 -1.68 -4.23 12.08
CA ASN A 7 -1.76 -2.98 12.83
C ASN A 7 -2.99 -2.22 12.36
N LEU A 8 -3.84 -1.80 13.28
CA LEU A 8 -4.99 -0.93 12.98
C LEU A 8 -4.59 0.50 13.26
N VAL A 9 -4.65 1.34 12.24
CA VAL A 9 -4.27 2.75 12.29
C VAL A 9 -5.53 3.61 12.26
N THR A 10 -5.67 4.51 13.22
CA THR A 10 -6.83 5.40 13.31
C THR A 10 -6.67 6.59 12.37
N THR A 11 -7.67 6.82 11.56
CA THR A 11 -7.76 7.97 10.65
C THR A 11 -8.28 9.21 11.39
N LYS A 12 -8.17 10.40 10.78
CA LYS A 12 -8.68 11.67 11.36
C LYS A 12 -10.20 11.73 11.46
N ASP A 13 -10.92 10.87 10.75
CA ASP A 13 -12.37 10.72 10.80
C ASP A 13 -12.81 9.48 11.60
N ASP A 14 -11.95 9.01 12.53
CA ASP A 14 -12.21 7.95 13.50
C ASP A 14 -12.50 6.55 12.90
N GLU A 15 -12.07 6.29 11.66
CA GLU A 15 -12.10 4.96 11.07
C GLU A 15 -10.78 4.20 11.35
N GLN A 16 -10.81 2.87 11.19
CA GLN A 16 -9.63 2.02 11.37
C GLN A 16 -9.17 1.46 10.03
N VAL A 17 -7.93 1.73 9.67
CA VAL A 17 -7.29 1.21 8.46
C VAL A 17 -6.31 0.11 8.83
N ALA A 18 -6.43 -1.04 8.19
CA ALA A 18 -5.54 -2.17 8.40
C ALA A 18 -4.24 -2.00 7.64
N VAL A 19 -3.12 -2.08 8.35
CA VAL A 19 -1.77 -2.12 7.78
C VAL A 19 -1.10 -3.42 8.20
N TRP A 20 -0.89 -4.31 7.25
CA TRP A 20 -0.26 -5.60 7.46
C TRP A 20 1.24 -5.51 7.23
N LYS A 21 2.04 -5.76 8.26
CA LYS A 21 3.48 -5.92 8.14
C LYS A 21 3.81 -7.37 7.78
N ILE A 22 4.53 -7.58 6.67
CA ILE A 22 4.97 -8.88 6.17
C ILE A 22 6.49 -8.92 6.18
N VAL A 23 7.07 -9.85 6.92
CA VAL A 23 8.53 -10.02 7.03
C VAL A 23 8.90 -11.50 7.08
N ASP A 24 10.11 -11.85 6.64
CA ASP A 24 10.67 -13.18 6.85
C ASP A 24 11.76 -13.13 7.92
N ASN A 25 11.44 -13.58 9.12
CA ASN A 25 12.35 -13.58 10.26
C ASN A 25 13.56 -14.51 10.11
N THR A 26 13.62 -15.36 9.06
CA THR A 26 14.82 -16.17 8.76
C THR A 26 15.91 -15.35 8.08
N LYS A 27 15.58 -14.17 7.59
CA LYS A 27 16.46 -13.19 6.97
C LYS A 27 16.79 -12.04 7.94
N GLY A 28 16.87 -12.36 9.25
CA GLY A 28 17.30 -11.41 10.27
C GLY A 28 18.60 -10.72 9.86
N GLU A 29 18.81 -9.51 10.34
CA GLU A 29 19.99 -8.67 10.10
C GLU A 29 21.25 -9.53 10.03
N THR A 30 21.74 -9.80 8.83
CA THR A 30 23.06 -10.43 8.67
C THR A 30 24.07 -9.37 9.08
N LYS A 31 24.41 -9.33 10.39
CA LYS A 31 25.72 -8.90 10.81
C LYS A 31 26.70 -9.93 10.27
N SER A 32 27.11 -9.73 9.04
CA SER A 32 28.18 -10.49 8.41
C SER A 32 29.52 -9.96 8.93
N ASP A 33 30.03 -10.56 9.98
CA ASP A 33 31.41 -10.37 10.43
C ASP A 33 32.44 -11.22 9.62
N THR A 34 32.04 -11.69 8.42
CA THR A 34 33.00 -12.43 7.55
C THR A 34 32.75 -12.07 6.08
N PRO A 35 33.73 -11.42 5.41
CA PRO A 35 33.65 -11.16 3.98
C PRO A 35 34.05 -12.42 3.20
N THR A 36 33.12 -13.28 2.88
CA THR A 36 33.37 -14.38 1.96
C THR A 36 32.37 -14.30 0.79
N THR A 37 32.94 -13.98 -0.37
CA THR A 37 32.37 -13.96 -1.73
C THR A 37 31.37 -12.86 -2.06
N ASN A 38 31.65 -12.16 -3.18
CA ASN A 38 30.98 -11.10 -3.92
C ASN A 38 29.44 -11.23 -4.13
N THR A 39 28.67 -11.44 -3.07
CA THR A 39 27.24 -11.23 -3.11
C THR A 39 26.99 -9.83 -2.58
N LEU A 40 26.66 -8.89 -3.45
CA LEU A 40 26.18 -7.56 -3.07
C LEU A 40 25.05 -7.76 -2.05
N ALA A 41 25.32 -7.49 -0.78
CA ALA A 41 24.30 -7.56 0.26
C ALA A 41 23.20 -6.53 -0.09
N ILE A 42 22.05 -7.01 -0.54
CA ILE A 42 20.92 -6.14 -0.86
C ILE A 42 20.46 -5.54 0.47
N LYS A 43 20.64 -4.23 0.63
CA LYS A 43 20.12 -3.52 1.82
C LYS A 43 18.60 -3.70 1.88
N ALA A 44 18.09 -4.09 3.04
CA ALA A 44 16.65 -4.20 3.29
C ALA A 44 15.96 -2.88 2.95
N GLN A 45 14.86 -2.96 2.21
CA GLN A 45 14.02 -1.82 1.84
C GLN A 45 12.65 -1.95 2.48
N ASN A 46 11.99 -0.82 2.70
CA ASN A 46 10.60 -0.78 3.14
C ASN A 46 9.69 -0.60 1.92
N ILE A 47 8.68 -1.43 1.81
CA ILE A 47 7.80 -1.47 0.64
C ILE A 47 6.36 -1.35 1.10
N PHE A 48 5.73 -0.24 0.76
CA PHE A 48 4.30 -0.03 0.90
C PHE A 48 3.57 -0.66 -0.28
N LEU A 49 2.50 -1.41 0.01
CA LEU A 49 1.66 -2.01 -1.03
C LEU A 49 0.19 -1.71 -0.75
N THR A 50 -0.62 -1.60 -1.81
CA THR A 50 -2.06 -1.52 -1.66
C THR A 50 -2.80 -2.05 -2.89
N HIS A 51 -3.99 -2.56 -2.62
CA HIS A 51 -4.89 -3.19 -3.59
C HIS A 51 -5.68 -2.16 -4.42
N GLY A 52 -6.47 -2.65 -5.35
CA GLY A 52 -7.44 -1.88 -6.12
C GLY A 52 -8.86 -1.99 -5.56
N THR A 53 -9.81 -1.40 -6.27
CA THR A 53 -11.23 -1.44 -5.95
C THR A 53 -11.74 -2.87 -5.87
N PHE A 54 -12.64 -3.16 -4.91
CA PHE A 54 -13.25 -4.47 -4.67
C PHE A 54 -12.25 -5.60 -4.37
N SER A 55 -11.15 -5.28 -3.70
CA SER A 55 -10.11 -6.22 -3.36
C SER A 55 -9.61 -6.00 -1.94
N ASP A 56 -8.67 -6.82 -1.50
CA ASP A 56 -8.05 -6.76 -0.17
C ASP A 56 -6.54 -7.06 -0.26
N LYS A 57 -5.90 -7.33 0.87
CA LYS A 57 -4.47 -7.66 0.93
C LYS A 57 -4.05 -8.82 0.04
N GLN A 58 -4.97 -9.75 -0.30
CA GLN A 58 -4.63 -10.95 -1.08
C GLN A 58 -4.07 -10.59 -2.46
N THR A 59 -4.52 -9.45 -3.04
CA THR A 59 -3.96 -8.94 -4.30
C THR A 59 -2.46 -8.67 -4.20
N CYS A 60 -1.98 -8.17 -3.04
CA CYS A 60 -0.59 -7.79 -2.82
C CYS A 60 0.22 -8.85 -2.09
N LEU A 61 -0.44 -9.82 -1.43
CA LEU A 61 0.21 -10.73 -0.50
C LEU A 61 1.33 -11.56 -1.11
N LYS A 62 1.13 -12.10 -2.31
CA LYS A 62 2.14 -12.94 -2.98
C LYS A 62 3.41 -12.17 -3.33
N ILE A 63 3.28 -10.94 -3.81
CA ILE A 63 4.44 -10.09 -4.09
C ILE A 63 5.11 -9.64 -2.79
N ALA A 64 4.35 -9.31 -1.75
CA ALA A 64 4.89 -8.95 -0.44
C ALA A 64 5.67 -10.11 0.20
N GLU A 65 5.13 -11.33 0.17
CA GLU A 65 5.84 -12.54 0.64
C GLU A 65 7.12 -12.80 -0.15
N TYR A 66 7.09 -12.63 -1.48
CA TYR A 66 8.28 -12.78 -2.32
C TYR A 66 9.36 -11.76 -1.93
N LEU A 67 8.99 -10.50 -1.80
CA LEU A 67 9.91 -9.42 -1.42
C LEU A 67 10.45 -9.61 0.01
N ALA A 68 9.61 -10.10 0.93
CA ALA A 68 10.04 -10.42 2.29
C ALA A 68 11.08 -11.56 2.32
N ARG A 69 10.95 -12.58 1.45
CA ARG A 69 11.98 -13.63 1.30
C ARG A 69 13.31 -13.08 0.78
N LEU A 70 13.30 -11.96 0.07
CA LEU A 70 14.52 -11.24 -0.35
C LEU A 70 15.10 -10.35 0.77
N GLY A 71 14.45 -10.28 1.94
CA GLY A 71 14.90 -9.52 3.11
C GLY A 71 14.29 -8.11 3.19
N HIS A 72 13.28 -7.79 2.40
CA HIS A 72 12.57 -6.51 2.48
C HIS A 72 11.43 -6.56 3.51
N HIS A 73 11.04 -5.39 4.03
CA HIS A 73 9.89 -5.23 4.92
C HIS A 73 8.71 -4.70 4.11
N CYS A 74 7.61 -5.44 4.06
CA CYS A 74 6.43 -5.06 3.29
C CYS A 74 5.29 -4.64 4.21
N TYR A 75 4.56 -3.59 3.81
CA TYR A 75 3.43 -3.01 4.53
C TYR A 75 2.25 -2.92 3.57
N ILE A 76 1.23 -3.78 3.76
CA ILE A 76 0.04 -3.80 2.91
C ILE A 76 -1.07 -3.02 3.61
N MET A 77 -1.53 -1.93 2.99
CA MET A 77 -2.71 -1.19 3.43
C MET A 77 -3.97 -1.79 2.79
N GLU A 78 -4.98 -2.04 3.60
CA GLU A 78 -6.35 -2.30 3.15
C GLU A 78 -7.19 -1.05 3.41
N TRP A 79 -7.90 -0.54 2.39
CA TRP A 79 -8.73 0.66 2.53
C TRP A 79 -9.91 0.42 3.46
N ARG A 80 -10.52 1.49 3.96
CA ARG A 80 -11.80 1.41 4.65
C ARG A 80 -12.81 0.60 3.84
N GLY A 81 -13.64 -0.19 4.51
CA GLY A 81 -14.61 -1.09 3.87
C GLY A 81 -14.01 -2.33 3.21
N HIS A 82 -12.70 -2.58 3.31
CA HIS A 82 -12.03 -3.74 2.71
C HIS A 82 -11.20 -4.51 3.74
N GLY A 83 -11.16 -5.83 3.59
CA GLY A 83 -10.33 -6.72 4.40
C GLY A 83 -10.56 -6.58 5.89
N ALA A 84 -9.51 -6.27 6.65
CA ALA A 84 -9.55 -6.10 8.10
C ALA A 84 -9.76 -4.63 8.54
N SER A 85 -9.91 -3.70 7.62
CA SER A 85 -10.26 -2.32 7.91
C SER A 85 -11.72 -2.18 8.35
N SER A 86 -12.05 -1.10 9.07
CA SER A 86 -13.43 -0.85 9.49
C SER A 86 -14.37 -0.67 8.29
N ILE A 87 -15.61 -1.07 8.50
CA ILE A 87 -16.71 -0.74 7.58
C ILE A 87 -17.12 0.70 7.89
N PRO A 88 -16.92 1.65 6.96
CA PRO A 88 -17.20 3.05 7.24
C PRO A 88 -18.70 3.30 7.42
N LYS A 89 -19.04 4.23 8.29
CA LYS A 89 -20.44 4.63 8.54
C LYS A 89 -21.02 5.41 7.37
N GLU A 90 -20.18 6.16 6.68
CA GLU A 90 -20.56 7.02 5.57
C GLU A 90 -20.04 6.47 4.24
N LYS A 91 -20.68 6.86 3.15
CA LYS A 91 -20.18 6.54 1.80
C LYS A 91 -18.82 7.20 1.58
N PHE A 92 -17.93 6.49 0.93
CA PHE A 92 -16.59 6.97 0.63
C PHE A 92 -16.26 6.83 -0.86
N ASN A 93 -15.26 7.55 -1.29
CA ASN A 93 -14.73 7.55 -2.65
C ASN A 93 -13.19 7.58 -2.61
N PHE A 94 -12.54 7.66 -3.77
CA PHE A 94 -11.07 7.72 -3.84
C PHE A 94 -10.48 8.93 -3.12
N GLU A 95 -11.17 10.06 -3.13
CA GLU A 95 -10.72 11.25 -2.42
C GLU A 95 -10.74 11.03 -0.91
N THR A 96 -11.80 10.40 -0.38
CA THR A 96 -11.90 10.00 1.02
C THR A 96 -10.75 9.08 1.43
N VAL A 97 -10.49 8.04 0.62
CA VAL A 97 -9.38 7.10 0.85
C VAL A 97 -8.02 7.82 0.83
N ALA A 98 -7.81 8.73 -0.15
CA ALA A 98 -6.57 9.50 -0.23
C ALA A 98 -6.38 10.43 0.98
N THR A 99 -7.44 11.16 1.36
CA THR A 99 -7.40 12.17 2.42
C THR A 99 -7.21 11.57 3.82
N TYR A 100 -7.80 10.41 4.08
CA TYR A 100 -7.82 9.83 5.42
C TYR A 100 -7.01 8.53 5.54
N ASP A 101 -7.22 7.55 4.65
CA ASP A 101 -6.59 6.23 4.80
C ASP A 101 -5.10 6.27 4.44
N TYR A 102 -4.76 6.90 3.31
CA TYR A 102 -3.35 7.10 2.94
C TYR A 102 -2.64 8.01 3.93
N GLU A 103 -3.27 9.12 4.33
CA GLU A 103 -2.67 10.05 5.30
C GLU A 103 -2.34 9.33 6.62
N ALA A 104 -3.31 8.62 7.20
CA ALA A 104 -3.09 7.88 8.43
C ALA A 104 -2.01 6.80 8.27
N THR A 105 -2.04 6.05 7.17
CA THR A 105 -1.04 5.02 6.89
C THR A 105 0.36 5.61 6.73
N PHE A 106 0.52 6.67 5.94
CA PHE A 106 1.83 7.28 5.71
C PHE A 106 2.36 7.97 6.96
N ARG A 107 1.51 8.60 7.76
CA ARG A 107 1.86 9.11 9.08
C ARG A 107 2.37 7.97 9.98
N TYR A 108 1.66 6.84 10.05
CA TYR A 108 2.10 5.66 10.79
C TYR A 108 3.48 5.17 10.30
N LEU A 109 3.68 5.02 8.99
CA LEU A 109 4.95 4.54 8.45
C LEU A 109 6.11 5.50 8.72
N PHE A 110 5.93 6.81 8.54
CA PHE A 110 7.01 7.78 8.65
C PHE A 110 7.19 8.36 10.05
N GLU A 111 6.11 8.52 10.83
CA GLU A 111 6.19 9.19 12.13
C GLU A 111 6.26 8.20 13.29
N GLU A 112 5.57 7.06 13.23
CA GLU A 112 5.60 6.05 14.27
C GLU A 112 6.69 5.00 14.02
N LEU A 113 6.74 4.41 12.82
CA LEU A 113 7.76 3.43 12.47
C LEU A 113 9.10 4.06 12.05
N LYS A 114 9.16 5.38 11.81
CA LYS A 114 10.38 6.11 11.42
C LYS A 114 11.06 5.56 10.16
N LEU A 115 10.28 5.11 9.17
CA LEU A 115 10.84 4.59 7.94
C LEU A 115 11.49 5.71 7.11
N ASP A 116 12.60 5.41 6.45
CA ASP A 116 13.43 6.39 5.72
C ASP A 116 13.67 6.05 4.24
N ASN A 117 13.24 4.86 3.78
CA ASN A 117 13.51 4.34 2.43
C ASN A 117 12.29 3.62 1.86
N LEU A 118 11.17 4.33 1.71
CA LEU A 118 9.92 3.73 1.29
C LEU A 118 9.83 3.62 -0.24
N HIS A 119 9.48 2.43 -0.72
CA HIS A 119 9.06 2.17 -2.09
C HIS A 119 7.57 1.86 -2.12
N CYS A 120 6.83 2.34 -3.10
CA CYS A 120 5.40 2.10 -3.22
C CYS A 120 5.10 1.15 -4.38
N VAL A 121 4.24 0.17 -4.13
CA VAL A 121 3.71 -0.77 -5.14
C VAL A 121 2.18 -0.73 -5.05
N THR A 122 1.52 -0.27 -6.09
CA THR A 122 0.08 -0.08 -6.08
C THR A 122 -0.59 -0.78 -7.26
N HIS A 123 -1.80 -1.27 -7.04
CA HIS A 123 -2.60 -1.91 -8.07
C HIS A 123 -3.89 -1.13 -8.32
N SER A 124 -4.20 -0.87 -9.60
CA SER A 124 -5.47 -0.29 -10.05
C SER A 124 -5.83 1.00 -9.28
N GLY A 125 -7.00 1.05 -8.63
CA GLY A 125 -7.43 2.18 -7.81
C GLY A 125 -6.45 2.59 -6.71
N GLY A 126 -5.59 1.68 -6.23
CA GLY A 126 -4.53 2.00 -5.28
C GLY A 126 -3.55 3.05 -5.79
N GLY A 127 -3.19 2.99 -7.08
CA GLY A 127 -2.34 4.03 -7.68
C GLY A 127 -3.05 5.36 -7.84
N VAL A 128 -4.35 5.33 -8.12
CA VAL A 128 -5.18 6.55 -8.14
C VAL A 128 -5.18 7.21 -6.76
N GLY A 129 -5.48 6.45 -5.70
CA GLY A 129 -5.47 6.94 -4.32
C GLY A 129 -4.10 7.49 -3.92
N LEU A 130 -2.99 6.79 -4.24
CA LEU A 130 -1.64 7.27 -3.97
C LEU A 130 -1.35 8.59 -4.68
N THR A 131 -1.74 8.72 -5.96
CA THR A 131 -1.53 9.95 -6.73
C THR A 131 -2.31 11.12 -6.11
N MET A 132 -3.58 10.91 -5.76
CA MET A 132 -4.40 11.94 -5.10
C MET A 132 -3.81 12.34 -3.75
N PHE A 133 -3.38 11.38 -2.94
CA PHE A 133 -2.73 11.62 -1.66
C PHE A 133 -1.46 12.48 -1.82
N LEU A 134 -0.57 12.15 -2.76
CA LEU A 134 0.67 12.90 -2.97
C LEU A 134 0.44 14.32 -3.51
N ILE A 135 -0.63 14.53 -4.27
CA ILE A 135 -1.05 15.89 -4.68
C ILE A 135 -1.51 16.69 -3.46
N GLN A 136 -2.28 16.09 -2.55
CA GLN A 136 -2.76 16.74 -1.33
C GLN A 136 -1.63 16.97 -0.30
N HIS A 137 -0.63 16.08 -0.27
CA HIS A 137 0.45 16.05 0.70
C HIS A 137 1.83 15.96 0.03
N PRO A 138 2.27 17.00 -0.71
CA PRO A 138 3.52 16.96 -1.49
C PRO A 138 4.78 16.76 -0.63
N CYS A 139 4.72 17.03 0.67
CA CYS A 139 5.83 16.80 1.61
C CYS A 139 6.22 15.31 1.76
N TYR A 140 5.38 14.38 1.32
CA TYR A 140 5.71 12.95 1.31
C TYR A 140 6.44 12.51 0.04
N ILE A 141 6.46 13.31 -1.02
CA ILE A 141 7.10 12.94 -2.30
C ILE A 141 8.58 12.66 -2.10
N ASP A 142 9.28 13.54 -1.37
CA ASP A 142 10.72 13.41 -1.11
C ASP A 142 11.07 12.24 -0.17
N LYS A 143 10.07 11.65 0.49
CA LYS A 143 10.23 10.49 1.36
C LYS A 143 10.03 9.15 0.65
N ILE A 144 9.63 9.18 -0.62
CA ILE A 144 9.36 8.00 -1.45
C ILE A 144 10.47 7.84 -2.47
N ASN A 145 11.18 6.71 -2.42
CA ASN A 145 12.27 6.41 -3.34
C ASN A 145 11.79 6.01 -4.74
N SER A 146 10.67 5.31 -4.82
CA SER A 146 10.04 4.94 -6.10
C SER A 146 8.57 4.57 -5.93
N ALA A 147 7.81 4.64 -7.03
CA ALA A 147 6.44 4.15 -7.11
C ALA A 147 6.26 3.29 -8.35
N SER A 148 5.87 2.03 -8.15
CA SER A 148 5.48 1.08 -9.20
C SER A 148 3.97 0.95 -9.22
N MET A 149 3.33 1.40 -10.29
CA MET A 149 1.87 1.46 -10.41
C MET A 149 1.41 0.46 -11.48
N PHE A 150 0.71 -0.59 -11.06
CA PHE A 150 0.22 -1.65 -11.94
C PHE A 150 -1.25 -1.43 -12.27
N ALA A 151 -1.59 -1.44 -13.57
CA ALA A 151 -2.95 -1.27 -14.07
C ALA A 151 -3.67 -0.02 -13.52
N CYS A 152 -2.91 1.04 -13.20
CA CYS A 152 -3.44 2.29 -12.69
C CYS A 152 -3.85 3.21 -13.82
N GLN A 153 -5.10 3.69 -13.77
CA GLN A 153 -5.64 4.64 -14.76
C GLN A 153 -6.42 5.72 -14.03
N ALA A 154 -5.87 6.93 -13.98
CA ALA A 154 -6.50 8.07 -13.31
C ALA A 154 -7.69 8.62 -14.10
N TYR A 155 -7.66 8.49 -15.45
CA TYR A 155 -8.71 8.95 -16.32
C TYR A 155 -9.29 7.78 -17.11
N GLY A 156 -10.49 7.34 -16.75
CA GLY A 156 -11.26 6.37 -17.53
C GLY A 156 -11.81 7.03 -18.77
N ALA A 157 -11.16 6.92 -19.91
CA ALA A 157 -11.80 7.25 -21.17
C ALA A 157 -12.80 6.14 -21.51
N ALA A 158 -14.09 6.40 -21.39
CA ALA A 158 -15.14 5.55 -21.91
C ALA A 158 -15.16 5.70 -23.44
N ILE A 159 -14.17 5.11 -24.11
CA ILE A 159 -13.98 5.22 -25.56
C ILE A 159 -14.99 4.34 -26.32
N ASN A 160 -15.60 3.37 -25.65
CA ASN A 160 -16.59 2.49 -26.27
C ASN A 160 -17.76 2.14 -25.33
N PRO A 161 -18.90 1.68 -25.87
CA PRO A 161 -20.10 1.35 -25.09
C PRO A 161 -19.87 0.33 -23.98
N ILE A 162 -18.96 -0.62 -24.18
CA ILE A 162 -18.63 -1.66 -23.18
C ILE A 162 -17.95 -1.04 -21.95
N ASN A 163 -17.02 -0.11 -22.15
CA ASN A 163 -16.37 0.58 -21.05
C ASN A 163 -17.34 1.50 -20.32
N HIS A 164 -18.28 2.14 -21.05
CA HIS A 164 -19.34 2.95 -20.45
C HIS A 164 -20.23 2.10 -19.52
N THR A 165 -20.63 0.91 -19.98
CA THR A 165 -21.43 -0.02 -19.18
C THR A 165 -20.68 -0.49 -17.93
N LYS A 166 -19.38 -0.80 -18.03
CA LYS A 166 -18.56 -1.18 -16.87
C LYS A 166 -18.49 -0.05 -15.81
N ILE A 167 -18.32 1.19 -16.26
CA ILE A 167 -18.30 2.37 -15.37
C ILE A 167 -19.67 2.57 -14.71
N LEU A 168 -20.74 2.38 -15.45
CA LEU A 168 -22.11 2.50 -14.92
C LEU A 168 -22.38 1.42 -13.86
N VAL A 169 -22.01 0.17 -14.14
CA VAL A 169 -22.14 -0.94 -13.17
C VAL A 169 -21.32 -0.67 -11.91
N ALA A 170 -20.07 -0.23 -12.04
CA ALA A 170 -19.24 0.12 -10.89
C ALA A 170 -19.89 1.19 -10.01
N LYS A 171 -20.55 2.21 -10.60
CA LYS A 171 -21.26 3.26 -9.86
C LYS A 171 -22.49 2.77 -9.09
N LEU A 172 -23.03 1.60 -9.41
CA LEU A 172 -24.17 1.02 -8.67
C LEU A 172 -23.73 0.34 -7.37
N PHE A 173 -22.43 0.05 -7.22
CA PHE A 173 -21.85 -0.64 -6.05
C PHE A 173 -20.99 0.29 -5.18
N THR A 174 -20.89 1.56 -5.51
CA THR A 174 -20.27 2.63 -4.73
C THR A 174 -21.31 3.63 -4.25
#